data_30d639f1d67099825229d68ab2708cae
#
_entry.id   30d639f1d67099825229d68ab2708cae
#
_cell.length_a   1.000
_cell.length_b   1.000
_cell.length_c   1.000
_cell.angle_alpha   90.00
_cell.angle_beta   90.00
_cell.angle_gamma   90.00
#
_symmetry.space_group_name_H-M   'P 1'
#
loop_
_entity.id
_entity.type
_entity.pdbx_description
1 polymer ?
#
loop_
_entity_poly.entity_id
_entity_poly.type
_entity_poly.pdbx_seq_one_letter_code
_entity_poly.pdbx_strand_id
1 'polypeptide(L)'
;MKKIILLSSLMIALLMLANAQQNLIVIEGATIHLGNGKIIENGFLGFEKGKIIFCDSQLNPTFKDAKILNAKGKQIYPGLICMNTFAGLNEIDEARATHDYAEVGVINPNVRALIAYNTDSKIIPTIKTNGILLMQVVPQGGLISGTSSVMKTDGWNWEDAVYKTDDGMHINWPELINYQFNAAQNETMKQIIDKELQAIDELFEQAFQYSKIDKPEVANVRLEAMRGLFNGTKNLYVHVNSAKGIISSVNFTKKYSGIKMVLVGAADSYKMKELIKEHHIPVVLTNIHRLPQRPNEDVDQPYKTPFELMQAGILVAIAHSGSWESRNLMFEAGTSAAYGLTKEEALMCITKNPSKILGIENRCGTIETGKDATIIISSGDVLDMRTSVIEQAFINGEEIDLNNQQKELNKKFTKKYQIKE
;
A
#
# COMPACT_ATOMS: atom_id res chain seq x y z
N MET A 1 22.07 0.12 -53.99
CA MET A 1 21.77 0.86 -52.77
C MET A 1 20.37 0.60 -52.21
N LYS A 2 19.24 0.80 -52.94
CA LYS A 2 17.89 0.57 -52.41
C LYS A 2 17.62 -0.85 -51.86
N LYS A 3 18.16 -1.92 -52.52
CA LYS A 3 18.00 -3.30 -52.05
C LYS A 3 18.79 -3.61 -50.76
N ILE A 4 19.91 -2.94 -50.52
CA ILE A 4 20.73 -3.13 -49.31
C ILE A 4 20.05 -2.44 -48.13
N ILE A 5 19.45 -1.28 -48.35
CA ILE A 5 18.70 -0.53 -47.31
C ILE A 5 17.43 -1.32 -46.91
N LEU A 6 16.77 -1.97 -47.87
CA LEU A 6 15.57 -2.79 -47.59
C LEU A 6 15.93 -4.06 -46.78
N LEU A 7 17.08 -4.71 -47.10
CA LEU A 7 17.57 -5.86 -46.34
C LEU A 7 17.98 -5.47 -44.90
N SER A 8 18.67 -4.33 -44.75
CA SER A 8 19.06 -3.86 -43.41
C SER A 8 17.88 -3.44 -42.56
N SER A 9 16.86 -2.82 -43.14
CA SER A 9 15.63 -2.48 -42.41
C SER A 9 14.80 -3.71 -42.00
N LEU A 10 14.76 -4.73 -42.87
CA LEU A 10 14.13 -6.02 -42.58
C LEU A 10 14.88 -6.78 -41.49
N MET A 11 16.21 -6.75 -41.51
CA MET A 11 17.04 -7.39 -40.49
C MET A 11 16.95 -6.69 -39.13
N ILE A 12 16.85 -5.37 -39.10
CA ILE A 12 16.60 -4.57 -37.87
C ILE A 12 15.21 -4.86 -37.34
N ALA A 13 14.18 -4.95 -38.20
CA ALA A 13 12.82 -5.30 -37.79
C ALA A 13 12.74 -6.74 -37.26
N LEU A 14 13.48 -7.70 -37.83
CA LEU A 14 13.59 -9.07 -37.32
C LEU A 14 14.35 -9.15 -35.99
N LEU A 15 15.37 -8.33 -35.79
CA LEU A 15 16.10 -8.21 -34.52
C LEU A 15 15.25 -7.56 -33.43
N MET A 16 14.39 -6.59 -33.77
CA MET A 16 13.45 -6.00 -32.80
C MET A 16 12.32 -6.98 -32.44
N LEU A 17 11.87 -7.82 -33.35
CA LEU A 17 10.90 -8.89 -33.06
C LEU A 17 11.48 -10.01 -32.20
N ALA A 18 12.77 -10.31 -32.30
CA ALA A 18 13.43 -11.33 -31.49
C ALA A 18 13.62 -10.90 -30.01
N ASN A 19 13.70 -9.60 -29.72
CA ASN A 19 13.81 -9.09 -28.35
C ASN A 19 12.47 -8.92 -27.61
N ALA A 20 11.33 -9.17 -28.26
CA ALA A 20 10.00 -9.03 -27.69
C ALA A 20 9.40 -10.35 -27.17
N GLN A 21 10.14 -11.46 -27.22
CA GLN A 21 9.68 -12.72 -26.69
C GLN A 21 9.99 -12.79 -25.18
N GLN A 22 9.16 -12.15 -24.35
CA GLN A 22 9.11 -12.51 -22.94
C GLN A 22 8.63 -13.96 -22.88
N ASN A 23 9.57 -14.87 -22.66
CA ASN A 23 9.30 -16.30 -22.59
C ASN A 23 8.32 -16.56 -21.44
N LEU A 24 7.36 -17.43 -21.71
CA LEU A 24 6.51 -18.00 -20.69
C LEU A 24 7.36 -18.56 -19.55
N ILE A 25 7.13 -18.09 -18.33
CA ILE A 25 7.74 -18.60 -17.11
C ILE A 25 6.70 -19.43 -16.37
N VAL A 26 7.07 -20.64 -15.97
CA VAL A 26 6.24 -21.50 -15.13
C VAL A 26 6.99 -21.81 -13.84
N ILE A 27 6.40 -21.47 -12.71
CA ILE A 27 6.89 -21.86 -11.38
C ILE A 27 6.16 -23.13 -10.98
N GLU A 28 6.92 -24.17 -10.57
CA GLU A 28 6.37 -25.48 -10.27
C GLU A 28 6.65 -25.96 -8.84
N GLY A 29 5.71 -26.73 -8.28
CA GLY A 29 5.88 -27.49 -7.05
C GLY A 29 5.78 -26.68 -5.76
N ALA A 30 5.32 -25.43 -5.81
CA ALA A 30 5.17 -24.58 -4.64
C ALA A 30 3.79 -24.74 -4.00
N THR A 31 3.70 -24.37 -2.72
CA THR A 31 2.42 -24.03 -2.09
C THR A 31 2.06 -22.60 -2.50
N ILE A 32 0.94 -22.42 -3.19
CA ILE A 32 0.52 -21.13 -3.73
C ILE A 32 -0.63 -20.56 -2.91
N HIS A 33 -0.38 -19.48 -2.20
CA HIS A 33 -1.38 -18.70 -1.47
C HIS A 33 -2.02 -17.70 -2.44
N LEU A 34 -3.29 -17.91 -2.79
CA LEU A 34 -3.95 -17.08 -3.81
C LEU A 34 -4.28 -15.65 -3.33
N GLY A 35 -4.14 -15.37 -2.02
CA GLY A 35 -4.51 -14.08 -1.43
C GLY A 35 -6.03 -13.84 -1.34
N ASN A 36 -6.85 -14.85 -1.63
CA ASN A 36 -8.31 -14.79 -1.54
C ASN A 36 -8.90 -15.79 -0.53
N GLY A 37 -8.05 -16.34 0.36
CA GLY A 37 -8.40 -17.33 1.35
C GLY A 37 -8.21 -18.79 0.90
N LYS A 38 -7.72 -19.01 -0.35
CA LYS A 38 -7.48 -20.34 -0.90
C LYS A 38 -6.00 -20.61 -1.10
N ILE A 39 -5.61 -21.89 -1.01
CA ILE A 39 -4.23 -22.36 -1.20
C ILE A 39 -4.27 -23.48 -2.23
N ILE A 40 -3.22 -23.59 -3.05
CA ILE A 40 -2.96 -24.70 -3.97
C ILE A 40 -1.64 -25.35 -3.56
N GLU A 41 -1.71 -26.59 -3.09
CA GLU A 41 -0.53 -27.37 -2.73
C GLU A 41 0.14 -27.96 -3.99
N ASN A 42 1.48 -27.96 -4.00
CA ASN A 42 2.27 -28.46 -5.14
C ASN A 42 1.81 -27.89 -6.50
N GLY A 43 1.43 -26.61 -6.49
CA GLY A 43 0.81 -25.94 -7.64
C GLY A 43 1.79 -25.51 -8.70
N PHE A 44 1.19 -25.06 -9.82
CA PHE A 44 1.87 -24.49 -10.98
C PHE A 44 1.34 -23.09 -11.24
N LEU A 45 2.22 -22.13 -11.40
CA LEU A 45 1.90 -20.75 -11.71
C LEU A 45 2.62 -20.32 -12.99
N GLY A 46 1.88 -19.99 -14.03
CA GLY A 46 2.43 -19.53 -15.30
C GLY A 46 2.13 -18.06 -15.56
N PHE A 47 3.13 -17.32 -16.03
CA PHE A 47 2.96 -15.93 -16.46
C PHE A 47 3.79 -15.60 -17.69
N GLU A 48 3.25 -14.72 -18.51
CA GLU A 48 3.84 -14.24 -19.75
C GLU A 48 3.45 -12.77 -19.97
N LYS A 49 4.37 -11.97 -20.51
CA LYS A 49 4.15 -10.55 -20.80
C LYS A 49 3.55 -9.77 -19.61
N GLY A 50 4.10 -10.06 -18.43
CA GLY A 50 3.68 -9.39 -17.20
C GLY A 50 2.37 -9.88 -16.58
N LYS A 51 1.67 -10.84 -17.20
CA LYS A 51 0.36 -11.32 -16.76
C LYS A 51 0.37 -12.78 -16.37
N ILE A 52 -0.37 -13.10 -15.31
CA ILE A 52 -0.67 -14.48 -14.92
C ILE A 52 -1.58 -15.07 -15.98
N ILE A 53 -1.17 -16.20 -16.57
CA ILE A 53 -1.95 -16.90 -17.59
C ILE A 53 -2.63 -18.16 -17.05
N PHE A 54 -2.08 -18.76 -16.01
CA PHE A 54 -2.73 -19.84 -15.27
C PHE A 54 -2.16 -19.97 -13.84
N CYS A 55 -2.97 -20.56 -12.96
CA CYS A 55 -2.56 -21.02 -11.64
C CYS A 55 -3.41 -22.25 -11.30
N ASP A 56 -2.78 -23.44 -11.20
CA ASP A 56 -3.50 -24.70 -11.05
C ASP A 56 -2.65 -25.73 -10.26
N SER A 57 -3.28 -26.80 -9.82
CA SER A 57 -2.63 -27.98 -9.23
C SER A 57 -1.99 -28.93 -10.26
N GLN A 58 -2.27 -28.72 -11.54
CA GLN A 58 -1.73 -29.53 -12.64
C GLN A 58 -1.14 -28.64 -13.73
N LEU A 59 0.02 -29.05 -14.27
CA LEU A 59 0.61 -28.39 -15.41
C LEU A 59 -0.14 -28.75 -16.69
N ASN A 60 -0.62 -27.75 -17.40
CA ASN A 60 -1.19 -27.95 -18.71
C ASN A 60 -0.08 -28.38 -19.71
N PRO A 61 -0.23 -29.52 -20.42
CA PRO A 61 0.78 -30.02 -21.36
C PRO A 61 1.19 -29.05 -22.49
N THR A 62 0.40 -28.01 -22.76
CA THR A 62 0.72 -27.00 -23.78
C THR A 62 1.88 -26.09 -23.40
N PHE A 63 2.30 -26.08 -22.12
CA PHE A 63 3.37 -25.21 -21.61
C PHE A 63 4.74 -25.88 -21.47
N LYS A 64 5.00 -26.94 -22.24
CA LYS A 64 6.24 -27.73 -22.17
C LYS A 64 7.51 -26.94 -22.52
N ASP A 65 7.40 -25.90 -23.35
CA ASP A 65 8.53 -25.09 -23.81
C ASP A 65 8.76 -23.84 -22.93
N ALA A 66 8.11 -23.75 -21.79
CA ALA A 66 8.26 -22.67 -20.84
C ALA A 66 9.61 -22.72 -20.10
N LYS A 67 10.11 -21.57 -19.65
CA LYS A 67 11.20 -21.53 -18.67
C LYS A 67 10.65 -22.00 -17.32
N ILE A 68 11.09 -23.18 -16.89
CA ILE A 68 10.65 -23.77 -15.61
C ILE A 68 11.51 -23.23 -14.46
N LEU A 69 10.84 -22.69 -13.42
CA LEU A 69 11.44 -22.34 -12.12
C LEU A 69 10.96 -23.34 -11.07
N ASN A 70 11.88 -24.16 -10.56
CA ASN A 70 11.55 -25.13 -9.52
C ASN A 70 11.42 -24.42 -8.15
N ALA A 71 10.23 -24.44 -7.57
CA ALA A 71 9.91 -23.87 -6.25
C ALA A 71 9.37 -24.94 -5.28
N LYS A 72 9.77 -26.21 -5.48
CA LYS A 72 9.33 -27.31 -4.59
C LYS A 72 9.72 -27.03 -3.15
N GLY A 73 8.72 -27.11 -2.26
CA GLY A 73 8.88 -26.84 -0.82
C GLY A 73 8.90 -25.36 -0.47
N LYS A 74 8.74 -24.47 -1.44
CA LYS A 74 8.62 -23.02 -1.22
C LYS A 74 7.16 -22.57 -1.22
N GLN A 75 6.96 -21.33 -0.80
CA GLN A 75 5.66 -20.67 -0.72
C GLN A 75 5.62 -19.53 -1.75
N ILE A 76 4.51 -19.40 -2.46
CA ILE A 76 4.25 -18.27 -3.38
C ILE A 76 3.11 -17.45 -2.84
N TYR A 77 3.28 -16.13 -2.81
CA TYR A 77 2.28 -15.17 -2.36
C TYR A 77 2.09 -14.06 -3.41
N PRO A 78 0.92 -13.39 -3.44
CA PRO A 78 0.81 -12.08 -4.10
C PRO A 78 1.83 -11.12 -3.51
N GLY A 79 2.38 -10.21 -4.29
CA GLY A 79 3.20 -9.13 -3.78
C GLY A 79 2.47 -8.33 -2.70
N LEU A 80 3.13 -8.08 -1.57
CA LEU A 80 2.54 -7.37 -0.45
C LEU A 80 2.34 -5.89 -0.79
N ILE A 81 1.29 -5.29 -0.25
CA ILE A 81 0.90 -3.90 -0.50
C ILE A 81 0.89 -3.15 0.83
N CYS A 82 1.84 -2.24 1.03
CA CYS A 82 1.87 -1.36 2.19
C CYS A 82 1.08 -0.08 1.91
N MET A 83 0.02 0.16 2.65
CA MET A 83 -0.70 1.43 2.61
C MET A 83 -0.09 2.43 3.60
N ASN A 84 -0.39 3.72 3.36
CA ASN A 84 -0.15 4.83 4.28
C ASN A 84 1.32 4.97 4.74
N THR A 85 2.29 4.74 3.85
CA THR A 85 3.72 4.96 4.12
C THR A 85 4.24 6.24 3.47
N PHE A 86 5.30 6.82 4.01
CA PHE A 86 6.05 7.92 3.36
C PHE A 86 7.46 7.48 2.90
N ALA A 87 7.67 6.16 2.75
CA ALA A 87 8.92 5.64 2.16
C ALA A 87 9.12 6.21 0.73
N GLY A 88 10.35 6.62 0.46
CA GLY A 88 10.68 7.35 -0.78
C GLY A 88 10.41 8.86 -0.72
N LEU A 89 9.80 9.36 0.37
CA LEU A 89 9.65 10.80 0.67
C LEU A 89 10.54 11.23 1.85
N ASN A 90 11.29 10.32 2.42
CA ASN A 90 12.21 10.54 3.53
C ASN A 90 13.40 9.61 3.43
N GLU A 91 14.61 10.13 3.66
CA GLU A 91 15.83 9.33 3.62
C GLU A 91 16.52 9.21 4.98
N ILE A 92 16.64 10.32 5.71
CA ILE A 92 17.32 10.40 7.01
C ILE A 92 16.43 11.17 7.97
N ASP A 93 15.89 10.49 8.97
CA ASP A 93 14.91 11.07 9.90
C ASP A 93 15.42 12.34 10.63
N GLU A 94 16.71 12.43 10.95
CA GLU A 94 17.29 13.58 11.62
C GLU A 94 17.77 14.70 10.65
N ALA A 95 17.63 14.50 9.34
CA ALA A 95 18.06 15.46 8.33
C ALA A 95 16.88 16.10 7.61
N ARG A 96 16.37 17.23 8.12
CA ARG A 96 15.21 17.92 7.56
C ARG A 96 15.30 18.17 6.04
N ALA A 97 16.48 18.35 5.49
CA ALA A 97 16.71 18.56 4.05
C ALA A 97 16.33 17.31 3.20
N THR A 98 16.10 16.18 3.82
CA THR A 98 15.68 14.92 3.16
C THR A 98 14.20 14.59 3.41
N HIS A 99 13.42 15.51 3.97
CA HIS A 99 12.02 15.33 4.31
C HIS A 99 11.14 15.96 3.22
N ASP A 100 10.77 15.19 2.20
CA ASP A 100 9.88 15.60 1.12
C ASP A 100 8.43 15.15 1.34
N TYR A 101 8.13 14.63 2.53
CA TYR A 101 6.80 14.14 2.88
C TYR A 101 5.81 15.23 3.30
N ALA A 102 6.29 16.44 3.64
CA ALA A 102 5.43 17.51 4.15
C ALA A 102 5.70 18.84 3.44
N GLU A 103 4.64 19.52 3.03
CA GLU A 103 4.68 20.86 2.42
C GLU A 103 4.37 21.93 3.47
N VAL A 104 4.80 23.16 3.17
CA VAL A 104 4.51 24.35 4.00
C VAL A 104 3.02 24.67 3.99
N GLY A 105 2.45 24.94 5.17
CA GLY A 105 1.04 25.25 5.34
C GLY A 105 0.24 24.08 5.90
N VAL A 106 -0.98 24.35 6.30
CA VAL A 106 -1.87 23.37 6.95
C VAL A 106 -2.92 22.77 6.01
N ILE A 107 -3.15 23.38 4.84
CA ILE A 107 -4.18 22.97 3.88
C ILE A 107 -3.55 22.89 2.49
N ASN A 108 -3.16 21.68 2.06
CA ASN A 108 -2.37 21.43 0.87
C ASN A 108 -3.00 20.40 -0.10
N PRO A 109 -4.27 20.53 -0.51
CA PRO A 109 -4.94 19.53 -1.33
C PRO A 109 -4.29 19.31 -2.69
N ASN A 110 -3.56 20.30 -3.23
CA ASN A 110 -2.85 20.25 -4.51
C ASN A 110 -1.46 19.60 -4.44
N VAL A 111 -0.94 19.31 -3.24
CA VAL A 111 0.33 18.60 -3.08
C VAL A 111 0.16 17.14 -3.48
N ARG A 112 1.14 16.61 -4.21
CA ARG A 112 1.13 15.24 -4.73
C ARG A 112 2.40 14.51 -4.32
N ALA A 113 2.27 13.44 -3.55
CA ALA A 113 3.40 12.61 -3.15
C ALA A 113 4.17 12.02 -4.35
N LEU A 114 3.46 11.77 -5.46
CA LEU A 114 4.00 11.21 -6.70
C LEU A 114 5.26 11.93 -7.18
N ILE A 115 5.24 13.26 -7.20
CA ILE A 115 6.33 14.08 -7.77
C ILE A 115 7.59 14.06 -6.90
N ALA A 116 7.41 13.89 -5.59
CA ALA A 116 8.50 13.85 -4.62
C ALA A 116 9.08 12.45 -4.39
N TYR A 117 8.48 11.41 -5.01
CA TYR A 117 8.90 10.03 -4.80
C TYR A 117 10.30 9.77 -5.36
N ASN A 118 11.23 9.44 -4.45
CA ASN A 118 12.62 9.14 -4.77
C ASN A 118 12.81 7.62 -4.95
N THR A 119 13.00 7.17 -6.19
CA THR A 119 13.28 5.76 -6.51
C THR A 119 14.67 5.30 -6.08
N ASP A 120 15.62 6.24 -5.88
CA ASP A 120 16.99 5.96 -5.41
C ASP A 120 17.10 5.89 -3.88
N SER A 121 15.98 5.95 -3.16
CA SER A 121 15.91 5.82 -1.71
C SER A 121 16.62 4.57 -1.23
N LYS A 122 17.44 4.70 -0.17
CA LYS A 122 18.10 3.55 0.46
C LYS A 122 17.16 2.70 1.34
N ILE A 123 15.97 3.22 1.62
CA ILE A 123 14.93 2.55 2.40
C ILE A 123 14.18 1.54 1.54
N ILE A 124 13.83 1.89 0.30
CA ILE A 124 13.02 1.06 -0.61
C ILE A 124 13.61 -0.35 -0.83
N PRO A 125 14.92 -0.54 -1.10
CA PRO A 125 15.51 -1.88 -1.24
C PRO A 125 15.29 -2.76 -0.02
N THR A 126 15.28 -2.21 1.19
CA THR A 126 15.01 -2.98 2.41
C THR A 126 13.54 -3.38 2.52
N ILE A 127 12.62 -2.52 2.10
CA ILE A 127 11.18 -2.80 2.09
C ILE A 127 10.87 -3.92 1.07
N LYS A 128 11.38 -3.81 -0.16
CA LYS A 128 11.11 -4.81 -1.21
C LYS A 128 11.73 -6.17 -0.89
N THR A 129 12.87 -6.23 -0.20
CA THR A 129 13.49 -7.49 0.26
C THR A 129 12.58 -8.29 1.19
N ASN A 130 11.62 -7.64 1.83
CA ASN A 130 10.62 -8.25 2.69
C ASN A 130 9.30 -8.53 1.96
N GLY A 131 9.29 -8.46 0.62
CA GLY A 131 8.15 -8.84 -0.20
C GLY A 131 7.09 -7.76 -0.43
N ILE A 132 7.31 -6.54 0.05
CA ILE A 132 6.43 -5.40 -0.23
C ILE A 132 6.80 -4.86 -1.61
N LEU A 133 5.91 -5.09 -2.58
CA LEU A 133 6.15 -4.75 -3.98
C LEU A 133 5.41 -3.50 -4.44
N LEU A 134 4.33 -3.15 -3.72
CA LEU A 134 3.55 -1.93 -3.95
C LEU A 134 3.38 -1.14 -2.65
N MET A 135 3.41 0.17 -2.75
CA MET A 135 3.24 1.08 -1.63
C MET A 135 2.28 2.22 -1.99
N GLN A 136 1.33 2.53 -1.11
CA GLN A 136 0.64 3.81 -1.15
C GLN A 136 1.52 4.84 -0.45
N VAL A 137 2.11 5.72 -1.23
CA VAL A 137 2.99 6.78 -0.74
C VAL A 137 2.17 8.02 -0.45
N VAL A 138 2.25 8.52 0.80
CA VAL A 138 1.32 9.48 1.38
C VAL A 138 2.05 10.71 1.88
N PRO A 139 1.65 11.92 1.48
CA PRO A 139 2.15 13.14 2.09
C PRO A 139 1.64 13.25 3.53
N GLN A 140 2.41 13.88 4.39
CA GLN A 140 2.16 14.01 5.83
C GLN A 140 1.95 15.45 6.25
N GLY A 141 1.37 15.65 7.43
CA GLY A 141 1.27 16.96 8.08
C GLY A 141 0.07 17.80 7.66
N GLY A 142 -0.17 18.86 8.42
CA GLY A 142 -1.29 19.78 8.23
C GLY A 142 -2.67 19.16 8.46
N LEU A 143 -3.73 19.91 8.18
CA LEU A 143 -5.12 19.41 8.17
C LEU A 143 -5.39 18.59 6.90
N ILE A 144 -4.94 19.09 5.75
CA ILE A 144 -5.00 18.38 4.48
C ILE A 144 -3.58 18.27 3.96
N SER A 145 -3.07 17.03 3.99
CA SER A 145 -1.67 16.76 3.64
C SER A 145 -1.42 16.77 2.13
N GLY A 146 -2.41 16.37 1.34
CA GLY A 146 -2.30 16.26 -0.11
C GLY A 146 -2.80 14.92 -0.64
N THR A 147 -2.34 14.58 -1.83
CA THR A 147 -2.81 13.43 -2.60
C THR A 147 -1.74 12.34 -2.65
N SER A 148 -2.12 11.11 -2.29
CA SER A 148 -1.29 9.91 -2.37
C SER A 148 -1.28 9.29 -3.77
N SER A 149 -0.32 8.40 -4.00
CA SER A 149 -0.23 7.56 -5.20
C SER A 149 0.27 6.17 -4.84
N VAL A 150 -0.06 5.17 -5.66
CA VAL A 150 0.47 3.81 -5.51
C VAL A 150 1.72 3.67 -6.36
N MET A 151 2.82 3.31 -5.72
CA MET A 151 4.14 3.18 -6.33
C MET A 151 4.63 1.74 -6.27
N LYS A 152 5.32 1.30 -7.30
CA LYS A 152 6.15 0.08 -7.25
C LYS A 152 7.39 0.36 -6.40
N THR A 153 7.89 -0.66 -5.72
CA THR A 153 9.16 -0.59 -4.99
C THR A 153 10.39 -0.80 -5.90
N ASP A 154 10.17 -0.75 -7.20
CA ASP A 154 11.19 -0.83 -8.25
C ASP A 154 10.84 0.10 -9.41
N GLY A 155 11.84 0.77 -9.99
CA GLY A 155 11.67 1.70 -11.09
C GLY A 155 12.84 2.68 -11.21
N TRP A 156 13.04 3.22 -12.41
CA TRP A 156 14.12 4.18 -12.71
C TRP A 156 13.85 5.58 -12.16
N ASN A 157 12.59 6.00 -12.22
CA ASN A 157 12.11 7.29 -11.74
C ASN A 157 10.64 7.15 -11.29
N TRP A 158 10.04 8.22 -10.79
CA TRP A 158 8.65 8.17 -10.33
C TRP A 158 7.64 7.85 -11.45
N GLU A 159 7.91 8.24 -12.71
CA GLU A 159 7.04 7.95 -13.87
C GLU A 159 7.02 6.46 -14.18
N ASP A 160 8.17 5.80 -14.07
CA ASP A 160 8.29 4.35 -14.25
C ASP A 160 7.76 3.58 -13.02
N ALA A 161 8.03 4.10 -11.82
CA ALA A 161 7.59 3.45 -10.58
C ALA A 161 6.09 3.57 -10.32
N VAL A 162 5.37 4.51 -10.94
CA VAL A 162 3.94 4.70 -10.66
C VAL A 162 3.10 3.49 -11.08
N TYR A 163 2.23 3.04 -10.16
CA TYR A 163 1.26 1.98 -10.43
C TYR A 163 -0.16 2.54 -10.57
N LYS A 164 -0.53 3.52 -9.73
CA LYS A 164 -1.75 4.31 -9.84
C LYS A 164 -1.49 5.73 -9.33
N THR A 165 -1.80 6.72 -10.17
CA THR A 165 -1.68 8.14 -9.81
C THR A 165 -2.85 8.59 -8.94
N ASP A 166 -2.59 9.49 -7.99
CA ASP A 166 -3.58 10.33 -7.31
C ASP A 166 -4.79 9.54 -6.77
N ASP A 167 -4.54 8.43 -6.08
CA ASP A 167 -5.59 7.51 -5.64
C ASP A 167 -6.52 8.10 -4.58
N GLY A 168 -6.06 9.06 -3.78
CA GLY A 168 -6.88 9.70 -2.78
C GLY A 168 -6.23 10.86 -2.05
N MET A 169 -7.05 11.63 -1.37
CA MET A 169 -6.67 12.80 -0.57
C MET A 169 -6.65 12.45 0.91
N HIS A 170 -5.64 12.93 1.63
CA HIS A 170 -5.44 12.67 3.04
C HIS A 170 -5.78 13.88 3.88
N ILE A 171 -6.65 13.66 4.88
CA ILE A 171 -7.07 14.64 5.87
C ILE A 171 -6.78 14.12 7.28
N ASN A 172 -6.11 14.94 8.10
CA ASN A 172 -5.93 14.67 9.51
C ASN A 172 -7.10 15.27 10.28
N TRP A 173 -7.98 14.40 10.79
CA TRP A 173 -9.19 14.84 11.43
C TRP A 173 -8.89 15.46 12.80
N PRO A 174 -9.33 16.71 13.06
CA PRO A 174 -9.09 17.36 14.34
C PRO A 174 -9.74 16.58 15.49
N GLU A 175 -8.93 16.11 16.43
CA GLU A 175 -9.39 15.38 17.61
C GLU A 175 -8.52 15.63 18.84
N LEU A 176 -9.10 15.51 20.03
CA LEU A 176 -8.35 15.55 21.28
C LEU A 176 -7.62 14.20 21.47
N ILE A 177 -6.32 14.21 21.25
CA ILE A 177 -5.49 13.00 21.39
C ILE A 177 -5.00 12.83 22.84
N ASN A 178 -4.89 13.91 23.62
CA ASN A 178 -4.23 13.90 24.92
C ASN A 178 -5.17 14.30 26.05
N TYR A 179 -5.53 13.36 26.92
CA TYR A 179 -6.42 13.56 28.06
C TYR A 179 -5.71 14.10 29.33
N GLN A 180 -4.43 14.45 29.24
CA GLN A 180 -3.62 14.90 30.38
C GLN A 180 -3.60 16.43 30.57
N PHE A 181 -4.33 17.18 29.77
CA PHE A 181 -4.41 18.63 29.86
C PHE A 181 -5.28 19.07 31.06
N ASN A 182 -4.90 20.17 31.69
CA ASN A 182 -5.76 20.83 32.67
C ASN A 182 -6.99 21.49 32.00
N ALA A 183 -7.98 21.94 32.77
CA ALA A 183 -9.23 22.47 32.21
C ALA A 183 -9.02 23.64 31.24
N ALA A 184 -8.09 24.55 31.53
CA ALA A 184 -7.79 25.69 30.65
C ALA A 184 -7.14 25.26 29.33
N GLN A 185 -6.22 24.28 29.37
CA GLN A 185 -5.61 23.70 28.17
C GLN A 185 -6.65 22.96 27.32
N ASN A 186 -7.55 22.22 27.94
CA ASN A 186 -8.64 21.54 27.26
C ASN A 186 -9.58 22.52 26.55
N GLU A 187 -9.92 23.65 27.15
CA GLU A 187 -10.74 24.67 26.51
C GLU A 187 -10.03 25.32 25.32
N THR A 188 -8.73 25.64 25.46
CA THR A 188 -7.93 26.17 24.35
C THR A 188 -7.85 25.19 23.20
N MET A 189 -7.59 23.90 23.47
CA MET A 189 -7.54 22.87 22.45
C MET A 189 -8.88 22.68 21.75
N LYS A 190 -9.99 22.75 22.48
CA LYS A 190 -11.33 22.70 21.91
C LYS A 190 -11.56 23.84 20.92
N GLN A 191 -11.18 25.07 21.27
CA GLN A 191 -11.30 26.22 20.36
C GLN A 191 -10.45 26.07 19.11
N ILE A 192 -9.26 25.46 19.20
CA ILE A 192 -8.42 25.15 18.05
C ILE A 192 -9.12 24.14 17.15
N ILE A 193 -9.61 23.04 17.72
CA ILE A 193 -10.34 21.98 17.00
C ILE A 193 -11.57 22.55 16.29
N ASP A 194 -12.37 23.39 16.98
CA ASP A 194 -13.57 23.99 16.39
C ASP A 194 -13.20 24.88 15.17
N LYS A 195 -12.10 25.66 15.24
CA LYS A 195 -11.59 26.44 14.10
C LYS A 195 -11.10 25.57 12.95
N GLU A 196 -10.40 24.47 13.26
CA GLU A 196 -9.91 23.54 12.24
C GLU A 196 -11.07 22.82 11.54
N LEU A 197 -12.09 22.37 12.29
CA LEU A 197 -13.30 21.78 11.74
C LEU A 197 -14.06 22.77 10.86
N GLN A 198 -14.16 24.05 11.28
CA GLN A 198 -14.76 25.10 10.46
C GLN A 198 -13.97 25.31 9.16
N ALA A 199 -12.64 25.36 9.21
CA ALA A 199 -11.79 25.53 8.02
C ALA A 199 -11.96 24.36 7.03
N ILE A 200 -12.10 23.13 7.53
CA ILE A 200 -12.40 21.96 6.72
C ILE A 200 -13.78 22.08 6.06
N ASP A 201 -14.80 22.45 6.83
CA ASP A 201 -16.18 22.59 6.34
C ASP A 201 -16.28 23.65 5.24
N GLU A 202 -15.67 24.82 5.45
CA GLU A 202 -15.62 25.90 4.46
C GLU A 202 -14.90 25.50 3.17
N LEU A 203 -13.76 24.82 3.28
CA LEU A 203 -13.02 24.37 2.11
C LEU A 203 -13.78 23.30 1.31
N PHE A 204 -14.37 22.33 1.99
CA PHE A 204 -15.15 21.27 1.33
C PHE A 204 -16.40 21.81 0.65
N GLU A 205 -17.08 22.78 1.27
CA GLU A 205 -18.21 23.44 0.62
C GLU A 205 -17.77 24.20 -0.64
N GLN A 206 -16.67 24.98 -0.58
CA GLN A 206 -16.12 25.65 -1.74
C GLN A 206 -15.74 24.67 -2.85
N ALA A 207 -15.07 23.56 -2.48
CA ALA A 207 -14.65 22.53 -3.42
C ALA A 207 -15.84 21.79 -4.04
N PHE A 208 -16.89 21.55 -3.26
CA PHE A 208 -18.12 20.92 -3.75
C PHE A 208 -18.83 21.81 -4.76
N GLN A 209 -18.97 23.12 -4.50
CA GLN A 209 -19.56 24.05 -5.45
C GLN A 209 -18.68 24.18 -6.70
N TYR A 210 -17.35 24.28 -6.54
CA TYR A 210 -16.40 24.30 -7.65
C TYR A 210 -16.49 23.05 -8.53
N SER A 211 -16.71 21.88 -7.93
CA SER A 211 -16.81 20.60 -8.66
C SER A 211 -17.97 20.55 -9.66
N LYS A 212 -19.00 21.39 -9.50
CA LYS A 212 -20.16 21.49 -10.38
C LYS A 212 -19.89 22.34 -11.65
N ILE A 213 -18.77 23.07 -11.67
CA ILE A 213 -18.40 23.94 -12.77
C ILE A 213 -17.46 23.17 -13.69
N ASP A 214 -17.88 22.82 -14.90
CA ASP A 214 -17.07 22.04 -15.85
C ASP A 214 -15.80 22.79 -16.28
N LYS A 215 -15.94 24.08 -16.61
CA LYS A 215 -14.84 24.94 -17.08
C LYS A 215 -14.85 26.26 -16.32
N PRO A 216 -14.11 26.36 -15.21
CA PRO A 216 -13.99 27.62 -14.48
C PRO A 216 -13.19 28.64 -15.32
N GLU A 217 -13.55 29.92 -15.25
CA GLU A 217 -12.82 31.01 -15.93
C GLU A 217 -11.36 31.08 -15.45
N VAL A 218 -11.15 30.88 -14.15
CA VAL A 218 -9.83 30.80 -13.52
C VAL A 218 -9.75 29.50 -12.72
N ALA A 219 -8.77 28.65 -13.07
CA ALA A 219 -8.56 27.42 -12.36
C ALA A 219 -7.96 27.67 -10.97
N ASN A 220 -8.62 27.13 -9.92
CA ASN A 220 -8.07 27.09 -8.57
C ASN A 220 -7.45 25.71 -8.33
N VAL A 221 -6.12 25.63 -8.28
CA VAL A 221 -5.38 24.35 -8.18
C VAL A 221 -5.74 23.53 -6.94
N ARG A 222 -6.11 24.19 -5.81
CA ARG A 222 -6.53 23.51 -4.58
C ARG A 222 -7.89 22.86 -4.74
N LEU A 223 -8.85 23.60 -5.29
CA LEU A 223 -10.22 23.11 -5.50
C LEU A 223 -10.26 22.09 -6.64
N GLU A 224 -9.44 22.27 -7.67
CA GLU A 224 -9.30 21.31 -8.77
C GLU A 224 -8.79 19.95 -8.27
N ALA A 225 -7.80 19.93 -7.37
CA ALA A 225 -7.29 18.69 -6.77
C ALA A 225 -8.35 17.89 -5.99
N MET A 226 -9.37 18.59 -5.45
CA MET A 226 -10.46 17.99 -4.68
C MET A 226 -11.62 17.47 -5.54
N ARG A 227 -11.71 17.83 -6.81
CA ARG A 227 -12.82 17.48 -7.71
C ARG A 227 -13.11 15.98 -7.74
N GLY A 228 -12.05 15.16 -7.73
CA GLY A 228 -12.14 13.68 -7.73
C GLY A 228 -12.84 13.07 -6.51
N LEU A 229 -12.93 13.81 -5.39
CA LEU A 229 -13.65 13.36 -4.19
C LEU A 229 -15.16 13.30 -4.43
N PHE A 230 -15.71 14.28 -5.14
CA PHE A 230 -17.16 14.44 -5.32
C PHE A 230 -17.72 13.61 -6.51
N ASN A 231 -16.84 13.17 -7.43
CA ASN A 231 -17.24 12.26 -8.51
C ASN A 231 -16.82 10.79 -8.24
N GLY A 232 -16.26 10.49 -7.06
CA GLY A 232 -15.88 9.17 -6.62
C GLY A 232 -14.68 8.54 -7.33
N THR A 233 -13.86 9.34 -8.04
CA THR A 233 -12.62 8.86 -8.68
C THR A 233 -11.43 8.84 -7.72
N LYS A 234 -11.50 9.62 -6.62
CA LYS A 234 -10.51 9.65 -5.53
C LYS A 234 -11.16 9.24 -4.21
N ASN A 235 -10.43 8.51 -3.36
CA ASN A 235 -10.81 8.26 -1.98
C ASN A 235 -10.52 9.48 -1.10
N LEU A 236 -11.27 9.64 -0.01
CA LEU A 236 -10.94 10.52 1.10
C LEU A 236 -10.41 9.67 2.26
N TYR A 237 -9.12 9.72 2.50
CA TYR A 237 -8.46 9.06 3.61
C TYR A 237 -8.50 9.96 4.85
N VAL A 238 -9.24 9.53 5.87
CA VAL A 238 -9.43 10.30 7.11
C VAL A 238 -8.59 9.67 8.21
N HIS A 239 -7.52 10.35 8.59
CA HIS A 239 -6.66 9.97 9.70
C HIS A 239 -7.33 10.36 11.02
N VAL A 240 -7.76 9.38 11.79
CA VAL A 240 -8.52 9.55 13.03
C VAL A 240 -8.38 8.33 13.91
N ASN A 241 -8.32 8.50 15.24
CA ASN A 241 -8.14 7.39 16.16
C ASN A 241 -9.27 7.23 17.17
N SER A 242 -9.86 8.33 17.66
CA SER A 242 -10.87 8.26 18.70
C SER A 242 -12.28 7.93 18.16
N ALA A 243 -13.07 7.25 18.96
CA ALA A 243 -14.49 6.98 18.64
C ALA A 243 -15.27 8.26 18.31
N LYS A 244 -15.03 9.35 19.06
CA LYS A 244 -15.67 10.65 18.83
C LYS A 244 -15.25 11.25 17.47
N GLY A 245 -13.96 11.17 17.13
CA GLY A 245 -13.44 11.62 15.86
C GLY A 245 -14.01 10.81 14.68
N ILE A 246 -14.12 9.47 14.83
CA ILE A 246 -14.76 8.61 13.84
C ILE A 246 -16.21 9.04 13.59
N ILE A 247 -17.01 9.22 14.65
CA ILE A 247 -18.42 9.65 14.53
C ILE A 247 -18.52 11.01 13.83
N SER A 248 -17.69 11.99 14.24
CA SER A 248 -17.75 13.34 13.67
C SER A 248 -17.33 13.38 12.21
N SER A 249 -16.28 12.63 11.82
CA SER A 249 -15.81 12.54 10.43
C SER A 249 -16.80 11.82 9.52
N VAL A 250 -17.45 10.75 10.00
CA VAL A 250 -18.52 10.08 9.25
C VAL A 250 -19.71 11.03 9.03
N ASN A 251 -20.14 11.75 10.07
CA ASN A 251 -21.24 12.72 9.94
C ASN A 251 -20.89 13.88 8.99
N PHE A 252 -19.64 14.30 8.99
CA PHE A 252 -19.17 15.31 8.04
C PHE A 252 -19.26 14.81 6.59
N THR A 253 -18.73 13.62 6.29
CA THR A 253 -18.71 13.10 4.92
C THR A 253 -20.11 12.82 4.37
N LYS A 254 -21.10 12.52 5.22
CA LYS A 254 -22.51 12.38 4.82
C LYS A 254 -23.12 13.63 4.16
N LYS A 255 -22.55 14.81 4.38
CA LYS A 255 -23.01 16.06 3.74
C LYS A 255 -22.81 16.05 2.22
N TYR A 256 -21.86 15.24 1.74
CA TYR A 256 -21.40 15.25 0.34
C TYR A 256 -21.64 13.89 -0.32
N SER A 257 -22.48 13.85 -1.33
CA SER A 257 -22.68 12.65 -2.14
C SER A 257 -21.43 12.35 -2.98
N GLY A 258 -21.10 11.07 -3.12
CA GLY A 258 -19.98 10.62 -3.97
C GLY A 258 -18.66 10.42 -3.24
N ILE A 259 -18.48 10.95 -2.03
CA ILE A 259 -17.24 10.76 -1.27
C ILE A 259 -17.10 9.30 -0.83
N LYS A 260 -15.99 8.69 -1.24
CA LYS A 260 -15.54 7.37 -0.79
C LYS A 260 -14.57 7.54 0.38
N MET A 261 -15.11 7.47 1.60
CA MET A 261 -14.33 7.62 2.82
C MET A 261 -13.59 6.32 3.14
N VAL A 262 -12.35 6.46 3.62
CA VAL A 262 -11.52 5.40 4.20
C VAL A 262 -10.99 5.90 5.53
N LEU A 263 -11.18 5.17 6.62
CA LEU A 263 -10.58 5.49 7.92
C LEU A 263 -9.14 4.99 7.97
N VAL A 264 -8.22 5.82 8.48
CA VAL A 264 -6.79 5.50 8.65
C VAL A 264 -6.41 5.69 10.11
N GLY A 265 -5.66 4.73 10.67
CA GLY A 265 -5.37 4.65 12.09
C GLY A 265 -6.49 3.97 12.84
N ALA A 266 -7.57 4.69 13.06
CA ALA A 266 -8.85 4.21 13.58
C ALA A 266 -8.75 3.29 14.80
N ALA A 267 -7.92 3.66 15.79
CA ALA A 267 -7.63 2.82 16.95
C ALA A 267 -8.89 2.40 17.74
N ASP A 268 -9.92 3.25 17.78
CA ASP A 268 -11.21 2.95 18.42
C ASP A 268 -12.26 2.33 17.48
N SER A 269 -11.90 1.94 16.26
CA SER A 269 -12.84 1.40 15.27
C SER A 269 -13.60 0.16 15.77
N TYR A 270 -12.99 -0.65 16.62
CA TYR A 270 -13.63 -1.82 17.23
C TYR A 270 -14.85 -1.46 18.09
N LYS A 271 -14.90 -0.24 18.62
CA LYS A 271 -16.08 0.30 19.35
C LYS A 271 -17.17 0.81 18.40
N MET A 272 -16.82 1.11 17.15
CA MET A 272 -17.68 1.79 16.16
C MET A 272 -18.07 0.85 15.02
N LYS A 273 -17.99 -0.46 15.21
CA LYS A 273 -18.22 -1.48 14.15
C LYS A 273 -19.55 -1.28 13.42
N GLU A 274 -20.63 -1.03 14.14
CA GLU A 274 -21.95 -0.88 13.54
C GLU A 274 -22.04 0.35 12.63
N LEU A 275 -21.51 1.50 13.07
CA LEU A 275 -21.47 2.72 12.27
C LEU A 275 -20.61 2.54 11.01
N ILE A 276 -19.44 1.94 11.16
CA ILE A 276 -18.47 1.72 10.06
C ILE A 276 -19.07 0.75 9.03
N LYS A 277 -19.73 -0.31 9.50
CA LYS A 277 -20.41 -1.31 8.66
C LYS A 277 -21.61 -0.71 7.93
N GLU A 278 -22.47 0.03 8.62
CA GLU A 278 -23.65 0.68 8.04
C GLU A 278 -23.30 1.59 6.86
N HIS A 279 -22.16 2.28 6.95
CA HIS A 279 -21.69 3.18 5.91
C HIS A 279 -20.67 2.55 4.94
N HIS A 280 -20.42 1.24 5.04
CA HIS A 280 -19.48 0.50 4.19
C HIS A 280 -18.07 1.12 4.13
N ILE A 281 -17.60 1.68 5.25
CA ILE A 281 -16.33 2.40 5.32
C ILE A 281 -15.19 1.41 5.52
N PRO A 282 -14.20 1.34 4.61
CA PRO A 282 -13.00 0.56 4.81
C PRO A 282 -12.13 1.15 5.93
N VAL A 283 -11.37 0.28 6.60
CA VAL A 283 -10.47 0.67 7.69
C VAL A 283 -9.05 0.25 7.36
N VAL A 284 -8.12 1.18 7.41
CA VAL A 284 -6.67 0.96 7.32
C VAL A 284 -6.09 1.11 8.72
N LEU A 285 -5.83 -0.01 9.37
CA LEU A 285 -5.23 -0.03 10.71
C LEU A 285 -3.72 0.17 10.59
N THR A 286 -3.18 1.14 11.32
CA THR A 286 -1.75 1.44 11.35
C THR A 286 -1.15 1.03 12.68
N ASN A 287 0.14 0.65 12.64
CA ASN A 287 0.93 0.40 13.84
C ASN A 287 0.28 -0.62 14.78
N ILE A 288 0.04 -1.83 14.28
CA ILE A 288 -0.50 -2.95 15.09
C ILE A 288 0.45 -3.24 16.25
N HIS A 289 1.77 -3.23 16.02
CA HIS A 289 2.79 -3.38 17.06
C HIS A 289 2.97 -2.08 17.84
N ARG A 290 2.00 -1.73 18.67
CA ARG A 290 2.06 -0.59 19.57
C ARG A 290 1.68 -0.96 21.00
N LEU A 291 2.13 -0.16 21.95
CA LEU A 291 1.69 -0.22 23.34
C LEU A 291 0.33 0.48 23.52
N PRO A 292 -0.44 0.16 24.58
CA PRO A 292 -1.63 0.90 24.95
C PRO A 292 -1.34 2.39 25.11
N GLN A 293 -2.18 3.21 24.51
CA GLN A 293 -2.06 4.67 24.59
C GLN A 293 -2.92 5.28 25.72
N ARG A 294 -3.80 4.47 26.30
CA ARG A 294 -4.73 4.89 27.35
C ARG A 294 -4.76 3.87 28.50
N PRO A 295 -4.97 4.31 29.77
CA PRO A 295 -4.97 3.43 30.92
C PRO A 295 -6.01 2.30 30.88
N ASN A 296 -7.09 2.49 30.13
CA ASN A 296 -8.21 1.54 29.99
C ASN A 296 -8.20 0.79 28.66
N GLU A 297 -7.14 0.87 27.88
CA GLU A 297 -6.97 0.11 26.65
C GLU A 297 -6.40 -1.27 26.98
N ASP A 298 -7.06 -2.33 26.47
CA ASP A 298 -6.51 -3.68 26.57
C ASP A 298 -5.16 -3.76 25.83
N VAL A 299 -4.18 -4.36 26.45
CA VAL A 299 -2.82 -4.51 25.89
C VAL A 299 -2.85 -5.20 24.52
N ASP A 300 -3.75 -6.15 24.33
CA ASP A 300 -3.87 -6.93 23.12
C ASP A 300 -4.84 -6.31 22.10
N GLN A 301 -5.53 -5.22 22.43
CA GLN A 301 -6.55 -4.66 21.57
C GLN A 301 -6.06 -4.34 20.15
N PRO A 302 -4.86 -3.76 19.95
CA PRO A 302 -4.37 -3.51 18.60
C PRO A 302 -4.27 -4.78 17.75
N TYR A 303 -3.91 -5.91 18.37
CA TYR A 303 -3.75 -7.21 17.72
C TYR A 303 -5.08 -7.89 17.38
N LYS A 304 -6.11 -7.68 18.22
CA LYS A 304 -7.46 -8.24 18.07
C LYS A 304 -8.33 -7.44 17.09
N THR A 305 -8.10 -6.14 16.98
CA THR A 305 -8.95 -5.23 16.19
C THR A 305 -9.13 -5.68 14.74
N PRO A 306 -8.11 -6.14 13.99
CA PRO A 306 -8.31 -6.64 12.63
C PRO A 306 -9.32 -7.78 12.56
N PHE A 307 -9.23 -8.75 13.48
CA PHE A 307 -10.17 -9.86 13.58
C PHE A 307 -11.60 -9.36 13.88
N GLU A 308 -11.78 -8.53 14.89
CA GLU A 308 -13.10 -8.04 15.28
C GLU A 308 -13.82 -7.26 14.17
N LEU A 309 -13.08 -6.46 13.40
CA LEU A 309 -13.63 -5.71 12.28
C LEU A 309 -13.98 -6.63 11.11
N MET A 310 -13.11 -7.59 10.77
CA MET A 310 -13.37 -8.55 9.70
C MET A 310 -14.57 -9.45 10.03
N GLN A 311 -14.72 -9.90 11.27
CA GLN A 311 -15.90 -10.66 11.73
C GLN A 311 -17.19 -9.83 11.64
N ALA A 312 -17.11 -8.52 11.81
CA ALA A 312 -18.24 -7.62 11.55
C ALA A 312 -18.55 -7.42 10.05
N GLY A 313 -17.72 -7.94 9.14
CA GLY A 313 -17.86 -7.79 7.69
C GLY A 313 -17.29 -6.47 7.15
N ILE A 314 -16.43 -5.79 7.91
CA ILE A 314 -15.74 -4.56 7.50
C ILE A 314 -14.50 -4.92 6.69
N LEU A 315 -14.24 -4.16 5.61
CA LEU A 315 -13.03 -4.29 4.80
C LEU A 315 -11.85 -3.67 5.54
N VAL A 316 -10.87 -4.51 5.93
CA VAL A 316 -9.71 -4.11 6.75
C VAL A 316 -8.43 -4.29 5.97
N ALA A 317 -7.57 -3.27 5.98
CA ALA A 317 -6.17 -3.40 5.62
C ALA A 317 -5.29 -3.13 6.85
N ILE A 318 -4.15 -3.82 6.93
CA ILE A 318 -3.07 -3.55 7.88
C ILE A 318 -2.01 -2.74 7.15
N ALA A 319 -1.51 -1.70 7.77
CA ALA A 319 -0.55 -0.77 7.22
C ALA A 319 0.45 -0.29 8.26
N HIS A 320 1.54 0.27 7.81
CA HIS A 320 2.51 0.95 8.68
C HIS A 320 2.78 2.37 8.18
N SER A 321 2.65 3.36 9.05
CA SER A 321 2.83 4.78 8.69
C SER A 321 4.29 5.21 8.57
N GLY A 322 5.24 4.44 9.11
CA GLY A 322 6.66 4.75 9.04
C GLY A 322 7.27 4.47 7.66
N SER A 323 8.44 5.05 7.39
CA SER A 323 9.22 4.72 6.19
C SER A 323 9.97 3.39 6.38
N TRP A 324 10.88 3.32 7.32
CA TRP A 324 11.70 2.15 7.63
C TRP A 324 10.92 0.97 8.18
N GLU A 325 9.98 1.24 9.07
CA GLU A 325 9.20 0.24 9.80
C GLU A 325 8.22 -0.48 8.89
N SER A 326 7.88 0.09 7.75
CA SER A 326 7.04 -0.55 6.71
C SER A 326 7.52 -1.96 6.35
N ARG A 327 8.83 -2.23 6.47
CA ARG A 327 9.39 -3.57 6.26
C ARG A 327 8.84 -4.66 7.18
N ASN A 328 8.16 -4.29 8.26
CA ASN A 328 7.59 -5.24 9.24
C ASN A 328 6.11 -5.58 8.97
N LEU A 329 5.52 -5.04 7.90
CA LEU A 329 4.10 -5.16 7.56
C LEU A 329 3.56 -6.60 7.70
N MET A 330 4.27 -7.59 7.15
CA MET A 330 3.84 -8.98 7.18
C MET A 330 3.84 -9.57 8.61
N PHE A 331 4.71 -9.06 9.49
CA PHE A 331 4.79 -9.55 10.88
C PHE A 331 3.67 -8.93 11.75
N GLU A 332 3.21 -7.74 11.41
CA GLU A 332 2.00 -7.16 12.00
C GLU A 332 0.76 -7.97 11.62
N ALA A 333 0.66 -8.38 10.36
CA ALA A 333 -0.40 -9.28 9.91
C ALA A 333 -0.29 -10.66 10.57
N GLY A 334 0.93 -11.21 10.71
CA GLY A 334 1.19 -12.46 11.41
C GLY A 334 0.78 -12.42 12.89
N THR A 335 1.03 -11.28 13.57
CA THR A 335 0.54 -11.07 14.94
C THR A 335 -0.98 -11.09 15.00
N SER A 336 -1.66 -10.44 14.06
CA SER A 336 -3.13 -10.46 14.00
C SER A 336 -3.68 -11.87 13.73
N ALA A 337 -2.93 -12.74 13.03
CA ALA A 337 -3.27 -14.14 12.89
C ALA A 337 -3.19 -14.89 14.24
N ALA A 338 -2.22 -14.57 15.09
CA ALA A 338 -2.13 -15.14 16.43
C ALA A 338 -3.28 -14.70 17.36
N TYR A 339 -3.97 -13.59 17.00
CA TYR A 339 -5.05 -13.01 17.80
C TYR A 339 -6.44 -13.12 17.14
N GLY A 340 -6.64 -14.12 16.30
CA GLY A 340 -7.98 -14.54 15.85
C GLY A 340 -8.18 -14.66 14.35
N LEU A 341 -7.42 -13.97 13.52
CA LEU A 341 -7.45 -14.19 12.07
C LEU A 341 -6.83 -15.54 11.71
N THR A 342 -7.31 -16.15 10.65
CA THR A 342 -6.54 -17.21 9.98
C THR A 342 -5.34 -16.58 9.25
N LYS A 343 -4.32 -17.37 8.92
CA LYS A 343 -3.16 -16.89 8.15
C LYS A 343 -3.56 -16.29 6.81
N GLU A 344 -4.53 -16.92 6.14
CA GLU A 344 -5.03 -16.42 4.85
C GLU A 344 -5.80 -15.09 5.01
N GLU A 345 -6.58 -14.92 6.05
CA GLU A 345 -7.25 -13.65 6.35
C GLU A 345 -6.23 -12.55 6.68
N ALA A 346 -5.18 -12.86 7.44
CA ALA A 346 -4.10 -11.94 7.73
C ALA A 346 -3.35 -11.54 6.44
N LEU A 347 -3.09 -12.50 5.55
CA LEU A 347 -2.51 -12.25 4.23
C LEU A 347 -3.42 -11.35 3.39
N MET A 348 -4.73 -11.57 3.41
CA MET A 348 -5.69 -10.71 2.70
C MET A 348 -5.62 -9.25 3.19
N CYS A 349 -5.34 -9.00 4.47
CA CYS A 349 -5.22 -7.65 5.03
C CYS A 349 -4.02 -6.86 4.49
N ILE A 350 -3.04 -7.52 3.87
CA ILE A 350 -1.84 -6.90 3.30
C ILE A 350 -1.67 -7.17 1.79
N THR A 351 -2.69 -7.74 1.13
CA THR A 351 -2.69 -8.05 -0.31
C THR A 351 -4.00 -7.65 -0.98
N LYS A 352 -5.04 -8.49 -0.89
CA LYS A 352 -6.36 -8.29 -1.52
C LYS A 352 -7.09 -7.06 -0.99
N ASN A 353 -7.14 -6.89 0.33
CA ASN A 353 -7.92 -5.80 0.91
C ASN A 353 -7.32 -4.42 0.59
N PRO A 354 -5.99 -4.19 0.72
CA PRO A 354 -5.36 -2.98 0.21
C PRO A 354 -5.65 -2.73 -1.27
N SER A 355 -5.53 -3.76 -2.14
CA SER A 355 -5.77 -3.60 -3.57
C SER A 355 -7.19 -3.14 -3.87
N LYS A 356 -8.18 -3.64 -3.11
CA LYS A 356 -9.59 -3.26 -3.21
C LYS A 356 -9.82 -1.82 -2.73
N ILE A 357 -9.24 -1.43 -1.60
CA ILE A 357 -9.35 -0.05 -1.07
C ILE A 357 -8.73 0.93 -2.06
N LEU A 358 -7.58 0.59 -2.63
CA LEU A 358 -6.87 1.41 -3.61
C LEU A 358 -7.52 1.40 -5.00
N GLY A 359 -8.51 0.52 -5.25
CA GLY A 359 -9.17 0.36 -6.57
C GLY A 359 -8.21 -0.14 -7.66
N ILE A 360 -7.37 -1.12 -7.31
CA ILE A 360 -6.42 -1.78 -8.20
C ILE A 360 -6.60 -3.32 -8.19
N GLU A 361 -7.71 -3.81 -7.64
CA GLU A 361 -7.97 -5.24 -7.45
C GLU A 361 -8.10 -6.04 -8.75
N ASN A 362 -8.41 -5.40 -9.86
CA ASN A 362 -8.41 -6.01 -11.20
C ASN A 362 -7.00 -6.25 -11.74
N ARG A 363 -5.99 -5.65 -11.14
CA ARG A 363 -4.60 -5.78 -11.58
C ARG A 363 -3.75 -6.61 -10.63
N CYS A 364 -3.96 -6.51 -9.30
CA CYS A 364 -3.10 -7.15 -8.30
C CYS A 364 -3.85 -7.53 -7.01
N GLY A 365 -3.11 -7.97 -5.98
CA GLY A 365 -3.63 -8.31 -4.65
C GLY A 365 -4.05 -9.77 -4.49
N THR A 366 -4.24 -10.49 -5.59
CA THR A 366 -4.47 -11.94 -5.62
C THR A 366 -3.76 -12.57 -6.81
N ILE A 367 -3.47 -13.87 -6.73
CA ILE A 367 -2.93 -14.67 -7.83
C ILE A 367 -4.09 -15.24 -8.63
N GLU A 368 -4.45 -14.57 -9.73
CA GLU A 368 -5.56 -14.94 -10.60
C GLU A 368 -5.20 -14.65 -12.06
N THR A 369 -5.69 -15.48 -12.97
CA THR A 369 -5.47 -15.32 -14.42
C THR A 369 -5.90 -13.93 -14.89
N GLY A 370 -5.07 -13.28 -15.67
CA GLY A 370 -5.27 -11.94 -16.24
C GLY A 370 -4.72 -10.80 -15.35
N LYS A 371 -4.41 -11.05 -14.08
CA LYS A 371 -3.76 -10.07 -13.20
C LYS A 371 -2.27 -9.94 -13.48
N ASP A 372 -1.67 -8.86 -13.03
CA ASP A 372 -0.24 -8.63 -13.12
C ASP A 372 0.51 -9.71 -12.31
N ALA A 373 1.56 -10.26 -12.89
CA ALA A 373 2.44 -11.20 -12.22
C ALA A 373 3.34 -10.46 -11.21
N THR A 374 2.71 -9.91 -10.17
CA THR A 374 3.36 -9.25 -9.03
C THR A 374 3.29 -10.19 -7.85
N ILE A 375 4.36 -10.98 -7.66
CA ILE A 375 4.43 -12.14 -6.78
C ILE A 375 5.77 -12.24 -6.06
N ILE A 376 5.77 -12.93 -4.92
CA ILE A 376 6.98 -13.27 -4.16
C ILE A 376 7.08 -14.77 -3.94
N ILE A 377 8.30 -15.28 -3.91
CA ILE A 377 8.66 -16.66 -3.58
C ILE A 377 9.45 -16.63 -2.29
N SER A 378 8.96 -17.30 -1.27
CA SER A 378 9.59 -17.42 0.05
C SER A 378 9.94 -18.86 0.37
N SER A 379 11.05 -19.10 1.07
CA SER A 379 11.40 -20.44 1.55
C SER A 379 10.53 -20.90 2.71
N GLY A 380 9.86 -19.98 3.40
CA GLY A 380 8.95 -20.27 4.51
C GLY A 380 7.74 -19.36 4.55
N ASP A 381 6.99 -19.43 5.65
CA ASP A 381 5.80 -18.62 5.88
C ASP A 381 6.18 -17.13 5.98
N VAL A 382 5.63 -16.32 5.09
CA VAL A 382 5.92 -14.89 5.02
C VAL A 382 5.44 -14.13 6.26
N LEU A 383 4.44 -14.64 6.97
CA LEU A 383 3.85 -14.02 8.17
C LEU A 383 4.63 -14.34 9.46
N ASP A 384 5.56 -15.32 9.42
CA ASP A 384 6.38 -15.70 10.57
C ASP A 384 7.82 -15.18 10.40
N MET A 385 8.24 -14.23 11.25
CA MET A 385 9.58 -13.62 11.18
C MET A 385 10.76 -14.61 11.30
N ARG A 386 10.52 -15.81 11.83
CA ARG A 386 11.54 -16.85 11.98
C ARG A 386 11.79 -17.60 10.67
N THR A 387 10.82 -17.64 9.78
CA THR A 387 10.84 -18.45 8.54
C THR A 387 10.69 -17.64 7.28
N SER A 388 10.30 -16.35 7.38
CA SER A 388 10.13 -15.45 6.24
C SER A 388 11.48 -15.13 5.60
N VAL A 389 11.75 -15.75 4.45
CA VAL A 389 12.92 -15.45 3.63
C VAL A 389 12.46 -15.34 2.18
N ILE A 390 12.36 -14.12 1.68
CA ILE A 390 12.01 -13.87 0.29
C ILE A 390 13.24 -14.13 -0.59
N GLU A 391 13.14 -15.11 -1.46
CA GLU A 391 14.24 -15.53 -2.34
C GLU A 391 14.16 -14.92 -3.73
N GLN A 392 12.95 -14.76 -4.26
CA GLN A 392 12.69 -14.15 -5.57
C GLN A 392 11.40 -13.31 -5.49
N ALA A 393 11.36 -12.27 -6.29
CA ALA A 393 10.16 -11.44 -6.45
C ALA A 393 10.04 -10.96 -7.90
N PHE A 394 8.78 -10.78 -8.32
CA PHE A 394 8.44 -10.32 -9.65
C PHE A 394 7.46 -9.17 -9.55
N ILE A 395 7.68 -8.11 -10.30
CA ILE A 395 6.72 -7.02 -10.50
C ILE A 395 6.35 -6.99 -11.97
N ASN A 396 5.06 -7.14 -12.28
CA ASN A 396 4.58 -7.25 -13.66
C ASN A 396 5.35 -8.30 -14.49
N GLY A 397 5.71 -9.43 -13.86
CA GLY A 397 6.43 -10.53 -14.51
C GLY A 397 7.93 -10.31 -14.70
N GLU A 398 8.48 -9.18 -14.35
CA GLU A 398 9.90 -8.88 -14.35
C GLU A 398 10.52 -9.24 -13.00
N GLU A 399 11.58 -10.04 -13.01
CA GLU A 399 12.31 -10.38 -11.78
C GLU A 399 13.08 -9.15 -11.27
N ILE A 400 12.90 -8.82 -9.99
CA ILE A 400 13.51 -7.65 -9.36
C ILE A 400 14.69 -8.05 -8.47
N ASP A 401 15.68 -7.14 -8.36
CA ASP A 401 16.81 -7.32 -7.44
C ASP A 401 16.37 -7.16 -5.98
N LEU A 402 16.62 -8.19 -5.18
CA LEU A 402 16.36 -8.21 -3.74
C LEU A 402 17.63 -7.92 -2.91
N ASN A 403 18.62 -7.27 -3.49
CA ASN A 403 19.79 -6.80 -2.76
C ASN A 403 19.48 -5.50 -1.99
N ASN A 404 20.18 -5.28 -0.89
CA ASN A 404 20.10 -4.03 -0.12
C ASN A 404 21.42 -3.77 0.64
N GLN A 405 21.56 -2.57 1.16
CA GLN A 405 22.77 -2.15 1.87
C GLN A 405 23.10 -3.06 3.08
N GLN A 406 22.10 -3.56 3.80
CA GLN A 406 22.29 -4.43 4.95
C GLN A 406 22.90 -5.78 4.53
N LYS A 407 22.42 -6.37 3.45
CA LYS A 407 22.97 -7.60 2.87
C LYS A 407 24.42 -7.40 2.41
N GLU A 408 24.71 -6.27 1.76
CA GLU A 408 26.08 -5.92 1.33
C GLU A 408 27.02 -5.76 2.52
N LEU A 409 26.60 -5.03 3.55
CA LEU A 409 27.37 -4.85 4.77
C LEU A 409 27.57 -6.17 5.51
N ASN A 410 26.53 -7.01 5.60
CA ASN A 410 26.63 -8.33 6.19
C ASN A 410 27.70 -9.15 5.46
N LYS A 411 27.62 -9.27 4.14
CA LYS A 411 28.60 -10.00 3.32
C LYS A 411 30.03 -9.45 3.51
N LYS A 412 30.18 -8.13 3.56
CA LYS A 412 31.46 -7.45 3.78
C LYS A 412 32.08 -7.83 5.14
N PHE A 413 31.28 -7.77 6.21
CA PHE A 413 31.77 -8.00 7.57
C PHE A 413 31.94 -9.48 7.88
N THR A 414 31.06 -10.36 7.41
CA THR A 414 31.22 -11.82 7.49
C THR A 414 32.55 -12.25 6.87
N LYS A 415 32.85 -11.74 5.66
CA LYS A 415 34.13 -11.99 4.99
C LYS A 415 35.32 -11.45 5.80
N LYS A 416 35.22 -10.22 6.34
CA LYS A 416 36.31 -9.58 7.12
C LYS A 416 36.64 -10.35 8.39
N TYR A 417 35.64 -10.82 9.09
CA TYR A 417 35.79 -11.50 10.38
C TYR A 417 35.81 -13.02 10.26
N GLN A 418 35.78 -13.56 9.03
CA GLN A 418 35.80 -15.01 8.76
C GLN A 418 34.71 -15.78 9.53
N ILE A 419 33.54 -15.16 9.69
CA ILE A 419 32.39 -15.79 10.33
C ILE A 419 31.86 -16.88 9.37
N LYS A 420 31.72 -18.11 9.88
CA LYS A 420 31.08 -19.19 9.11
C LYS A 420 29.56 -19.00 9.17
N GLU A 421 28.91 -19.04 8.04
CA GLU A 421 27.45 -19.05 7.91
C GLU A 421 26.86 -20.38 8.37
#